data_e80156bd74d1f74cfc9b8b3d7b6be939
#
_entry.id   e80156bd74d1f74cfc9b8b3d7b6be939
#
_cell.length_a   1.000
_cell.length_b   1.000
_cell.length_c   1.000
_cell.angle_alpha   90.00
_cell.angle_beta   90.00
_cell.angle_gamma   90.00
#
_symmetry.space_group_name_H-M   'P 1'
#
loop_
_entity.id
_entity.type
_entity.pdbx_description
1 polymer ?
#
loop_
_entity_poly.entity_id
_entity_poly.type
_entity_poly.pdbx_seq_one_letter_code
_entity_poly.pdbx_strand_id
1 'polypeptide(L)'
;SHSLSGRKKILVQFVSIVNAYKIKNLKTISAEEIKQIVIKIMEVHSDNGKETWYSQDLKKQVRMMVRFAKTGSHLQPEQGELPELRQIRCRKIADKLTREDMPTDEDCREILKACGDSLMDRAMFSVHMEAGTRVAELLTLQIKHVVLDEYGAMIAVDGKTGARKIRIVSSVPDLVKWINVHPFRDDRNHALFITTINNKYYGSGLSYVAFKKRLKCVVDKTTIKKRIHSHLFRHKEITDLAGKLTEAESRKRHGWGSSSNMPSRYTHLNDQDVDNKMLQIMGVKKTEEKKRESYIECQYCHVKYPNDTRFCETCAKPLDVVEAELMKSKAKEETQAMVYEIMRQDKSKKKKNKRGEALQEQLLSQQEEIQSLKDMITKMSKAE
;
A
#
# COMPACT_ATOMS: atom_id res chain seq x y z
N SER A 1 -10.75 -12.83 -12.94
CA SER A 1 -9.50 -13.07 -13.70
C SER A 1 -8.30 -12.89 -12.78
N HIS A 2 -7.34 -13.80 -12.82
CA HIS A 2 -6.11 -13.69 -12.04
C HIS A 2 -5.12 -12.72 -12.72
N SER A 3 -4.37 -11.95 -11.91
CA SER A 3 -3.23 -11.16 -12.42
C SER A 3 -2.18 -12.05 -13.09
N LEU A 4 -1.31 -11.49 -13.92
CA LEU A 4 -0.25 -12.25 -14.61
C LEU A 4 0.64 -13.01 -13.61
N SER A 5 1.02 -12.37 -12.50
CA SER A 5 1.79 -13.01 -11.42
C SER A 5 1.02 -14.15 -10.75
N GLY A 6 -0.29 -14.00 -10.56
CA GLY A 6 -1.16 -15.04 -10.03
C GLY A 6 -1.25 -16.25 -10.97
N ARG A 7 -1.41 -16.02 -12.28
CA ARG A 7 -1.40 -17.10 -13.29
C ARG A 7 -0.07 -17.85 -13.31
N LYS A 8 1.05 -17.12 -13.27
CA LYS A 8 2.39 -17.75 -13.21
C LYS A 8 2.55 -18.61 -11.96
N LYS A 9 2.13 -18.12 -10.79
CA LYS A 9 2.15 -18.89 -9.53
C LYS A 9 1.33 -20.18 -9.65
N ILE A 10 0.12 -20.09 -10.18
CA ILE A 10 -0.77 -21.25 -10.37
C ILE A 10 -0.11 -22.29 -11.29
N LEU A 11 0.45 -21.86 -12.42
CA LEU A 11 1.11 -22.78 -13.35
C LEU A 11 2.33 -23.47 -12.72
N VAL A 12 3.18 -22.74 -12.02
CA VAL A 12 4.33 -23.30 -11.32
C VAL A 12 3.88 -24.31 -10.26
N GLN A 13 2.84 -24.00 -9.51
CA GLN A 13 2.27 -24.92 -8.52
C GLN A 13 1.66 -26.17 -9.19
N PHE A 14 1.00 -26.02 -10.34
CA PHE A 14 0.46 -27.16 -11.10
C PHE A 14 1.58 -28.11 -11.53
N VAL A 15 2.62 -27.59 -12.16
CA VAL A 15 3.79 -28.40 -12.57
C VAL A 15 4.42 -29.10 -11.36
N SER A 16 4.56 -28.38 -10.24
CA SER A 16 5.10 -28.94 -9.01
C SER A 16 4.22 -30.08 -8.46
N ILE A 17 2.89 -29.91 -8.44
CA ILE A 17 1.94 -30.95 -7.99
C ILE A 17 1.98 -32.17 -8.90
N VAL A 18 1.92 -31.96 -10.23
CA VAL A 18 1.94 -33.05 -11.20
C VAL A 18 3.21 -33.89 -11.05
N ASN A 19 4.36 -33.24 -10.92
CA ASN A 19 5.65 -33.92 -10.76
C ASN A 19 5.79 -34.63 -9.39
N ALA A 20 5.44 -33.92 -8.30
CA ALA A 20 5.57 -34.48 -6.94
C ALA A 20 4.68 -35.69 -6.71
N TYR A 21 3.46 -35.67 -7.25
CA TYR A 21 2.48 -36.73 -7.07
C TYR A 21 2.34 -37.68 -8.27
N LYS A 22 3.24 -37.51 -9.30
CA LYS A 22 3.31 -38.37 -10.49
C LYS A 22 1.95 -38.57 -11.18
N ILE A 23 1.18 -37.50 -11.32
CA ILE A 23 -0.14 -37.50 -11.93
C ILE A 23 0.00 -37.77 -13.43
N LYS A 24 -0.49 -38.88 -13.91
CA LYS A 24 -0.36 -39.29 -15.34
C LYS A 24 -1.39 -38.58 -16.22
N ASN A 25 -2.64 -38.54 -15.80
CA ASN A 25 -3.73 -37.94 -16.59
C ASN A 25 -4.82 -37.35 -15.68
N LEU A 26 -5.00 -36.04 -15.76
CA LEU A 26 -6.02 -35.35 -14.95
C LEU A 26 -7.45 -35.55 -15.44
N LYS A 27 -7.66 -35.95 -16.72
CA LYS A 27 -9.00 -36.20 -17.25
C LYS A 27 -9.56 -37.52 -16.75
N THR A 28 -8.72 -38.53 -16.55
CA THR A 28 -9.11 -39.86 -16.15
C THR A 28 -8.83 -40.20 -14.68
N ILE A 29 -8.28 -39.24 -13.93
CA ILE A 29 -7.90 -39.41 -12.53
C ILE A 29 -9.09 -39.89 -11.69
N SER A 30 -8.89 -40.96 -10.93
CA SER A 30 -9.91 -41.59 -10.09
C SER A 30 -10.03 -40.92 -8.71
N ALA A 31 -11.13 -41.21 -8.01
CA ALA A 31 -11.32 -40.75 -6.65
C ALA A 31 -10.22 -41.28 -5.71
N GLU A 32 -9.78 -42.51 -5.88
CA GLU A 32 -8.75 -43.12 -5.04
C GLU A 32 -7.39 -42.48 -5.28
N GLU A 33 -6.99 -42.16 -6.52
CA GLU A 33 -5.76 -41.45 -6.82
C GLU A 33 -5.76 -40.04 -6.20
N ILE A 34 -6.88 -39.32 -6.26
CA ILE A 34 -7.05 -38.04 -5.62
C ILE A 34 -6.89 -38.14 -4.10
N LYS A 35 -7.47 -39.16 -3.50
CA LYS A 35 -7.36 -39.44 -2.06
C LYS A 35 -5.91 -39.68 -1.65
N GLN A 36 -5.16 -40.44 -2.42
CA GLN A 36 -3.73 -40.66 -2.17
C GLN A 36 -2.91 -39.36 -2.28
N ILE A 37 -3.23 -38.51 -3.26
CA ILE A 37 -2.61 -37.19 -3.39
C ILE A 37 -2.90 -36.33 -2.15
N VAL A 38 -4.15 -36.32 -1.68
CA VAL A 38 -4.56 -35.55 -0.49
C VAL A 38 -3.85 -36.06 0.77
N ILE A 39 -3.74 -37.38 0.93
CA ILE A 39 -3.00 -37.97 2.06
C ILE A 39 -1.55 -37.54 2.02
N LYS A 40 -0.85 -37.66 0.90
CA LYS A 40 0.54 -37.20 0.75
C LYS A 40 0.72 -35.69 0.99
N ILE A 41 -0.23 -34.86 0.54
CA ILE A 41 -0.22 -33.43 0.86
C ILE A 41 -0.27 -33.21 2.37
N MET A 42 -1.10 -33.99 3.08
CA MET A 42 -1.22 -33.88 4.53
C MET A 42 0.03 -34.41 5.25
N GLU A 43 0.59 -35.54 4.82
CA GLU A 43 1.81 -36.10 5.41
C GLU A 43 2.98 -35.12 5.33
N VAL A 44 3.17 -34.46 4.17
CA VAL A 44 4.33 -33.59 3.92
C VAL A 44 4.12 -32.15 4.42
N HIS A 45 2.89 -31.65 4.36
CA HIS A 45 2.61 -30.21 4.55
C HIS A 45 1.64 -29.89 5.69
N SER A 46 1.30 -30.86 6.55
CA SER A 46 0.57 -30.57 7.78
C SER A 46 1.51 -30.22 8.94
N ASP A 47 0.94 -29.62 9.96
CA ASP A 47 1.62 -29.32 11.23
C ASP A 47 0.99 -30.24 12.31
N ASN A 48 1.71 -31.28 12.72
CA ASN A 48 1.21 -32.31 13.65
C ASN A 48 -0.19 -32.87 13.25
N GLY A 49 -0.37 -33.20 11.98
CA GLY A 49 -1.63 -33.71 11.41
C GLY A 49 -2.72 -32.65 11.22
N LYS A 50 -2.47 -31.37 11.57
CA LYS A 50 -3.39 -30.25 11.35
C LYS A 50 -3.11 -29.59 10.01
N GLU A 51 -4.17 -29.17 9.31
CA GLU A 51 -4.03 -28.44 8.05
C GLU A 51 -3.28 -27.13 8.24
N THR A 52 -2.35 -26.86 7.32
CA THR A 52 -1.71 -25.55 7.14
C THR A 52 -2.36 -24.79 5.99
N TRP A 53 -2.19 -23.48 5.94
CA TRP A 53 -2.62 -22.66 4.79
C TRP A 53 -2.04 -23.18 3.47
N TYR A 54 -0.80 -23.68 3.51
CA TYR A 54 -0.13 -24.21 2.33
C TYR A 54 -0.74 -25.56 1.88
N SER A 55 -1.01 -26.50 2.81
CA SER A 55 -1.68 -27.75 2.47
C SER A 55 -3.09 -27.53 1.90
N GLN A 56 -3.83 -26.52 2.41
CA GLN A 56 -5.11 -26.12 1.84
C GLN A 56 -4.98 -25.54 0.44
N ASP A 57 -3.98 -24.69 0.21
CA ASP A 57 -3.73 -24.14 -1.13
C ASP A 57 -3.46 -25.27 -2.13
N LEU A 58 -2.63 -26.25 -1.78
CA LEU A 58 -2.37 -27.40 -2.63
C LEU A 58 -3.66 -28.21 -2.92
N LYS A 59 -4.48 -28.49 -1.91
CA LYS A 59 -5.77 -29.15 -2.09
C LYS A 59 -6.70 -28.39 -3.04
N LYS A 60 -6.79 -27.07 -2.89
CA LYS A 60 -7.57 -26.19 -3.78
C LYS A 60 -7.03 -26.23 -5.20
N GLN A 61 -5.69 -26.26 -5.37
CA GLN A 61 -5.06 -26.39 -6.69
C GLN A 61 -5.40 -27.73 -7.36
N VAL A 62 -5.28 -28.84 -6.65
CA VAL A 62 -5.68 -30.16 -7.18
C VAL A 62 -7.14 -30.13 -7.65
N ARG A 63 -8.04 -29.58 -6.83
CA ARG A 63 -9.46 -29.46 -7.19
C ARG A 63 -9.63 -28.62 -8.46
N MET A 64 -8.96 -27.49 -8.56
CA MET A 64 -9.03 -26.59 -9.72
C MET A 64 -8.49 -27.25 -10.99
N MET A 65 -7.37 -27.97 -10.90
CA MET A 65 -6.76 -28.69 -12.02
C MET A 65 -7.68 -29.78 -12.58
N VAL A 66 -8.23 -30.61 -11.70
CA VAL A 66 -9.12 -31.71 -12.10
C VAL A 66 -10.42 -31.18 -12.71
N ARG A 67 -11.03 -30.16 -12.10
CA ARG A 67 -12.20 -29.49 -12.68
C ARG A 67 -11.90 -28.99 -14.09
N PHE A 68 -10.82 -28.22 -14.24
CA PHE A 68 -10.44 -27.67 -15.55
C PHE A 68 -10.19 -28.77 -16.59
N ALA A 69 -9.49 -29.85 -16.22
CA ALA A 69 -9.22 -30.96 -17.13
C ALA A 69 -10.48 -31.72 -17.58
N LYS A 70 -11.48 -31.85 -16.69
CA LYS A 70 -12.70 -32.61 -16.97
C LYS A 70 -13.84 -31.77 -17.57
N THR A 71 -13.94 -30.49 -17.20
CA THR A 71 -15.08 -29.61 -17.59
C THR A 71 -14.70 -28.41 -18.45
N GLY A 72 -13.39 -28.14 -18.66
CA GLY A 72 -12.91 -26.92 -19.31
C GLY A 72 -12.99 -25.67 -18.43
N SER A 73 -13.55 -25.77 -17.20
CA SER A 73 -13.68 -24.65 -16.25
C SER A 73 -13.05 -24.99 -14.90
N HIS A 74 -12.40 -24.01 -14.29
CA HIS A 74 -11.88 -24.15 -12.94
C HIS A 74 -12.94 -23.89 -11.86
N LEU A 75 -14.09 -23.37 -12.25
CA LEU A 75 -15.22 -23.11 -11.35
C LEU A 75 -15.97 -24.41 -11.05
N GLN A 76 -16.71 -24.42 -9.95
CA GLN A 76 -17.59 -25.53 -9.63
C GLN A 76 -18.73 -25.59 -10.64
N PRO A 77 -19.03 -26.76 -11.21
CA PRO A 77 -20.19 -26.93 -12.08
C PRO A 77 -21.51 -26.58 -11.38
N GLU A 78 -22.51 -26.13 -12.14
CA GLU A 78 -23.83 -25.77 -11.59
C GLU A 78 -24.53 -26.96 -10.96
N GLN A 79 -24.30 -28.17 -11.50
CA GLN A 79 -24.83 -29.42 -10.96
C GLN A 79 -24.15 -29.89 -9.67
N GLY A 80 -23.21 -29.09 -9.15
CA GLY A 80 -22.47 -29.41 -7.94
C GLY A 80 -21.03 -29.89 -8.21
N GLU A 81 -20.36 -30.32 -7.15
CA GLU A 81 -18.99 -30.79 -7.24
C GLU A 81 -18.85 -32.12 -7.91
N LEU A 82 -17.81 -32.30 -8.71
CA LEU A 82 -17.46 -33.60 -9.31
C LEU A 82 -17.34 -34.70 -8.23
N PRO A 83 -17.89 -35.89 -8.45
CA PRO A 83 -17.90 -36.96 -7.45
C PRO A 83 -16.53 -37.25 -6.86
N GLU A 84 -15.48 -37.26 -7.70
CA GLU A 84 -14.10 -37.55 -7.31
C GLU A 84 -13.51 -36.47 -6.40
N LEU A 85 -13.99 -35.22 -6.48
CA LEU A 85 -13.50 -34.10 -5.72
C LEU A 85 -14.20 -33.86 -4.39
N ARG A 86 -15.37 -34.55 -4.15
CA ARG A 86 -16.17 -34.38 -2.92
C ARG A 86 -15.40 -34.75 -1.65
N GLN A 87 -14.41 -35.62 -1.76
CA GLN A 87 -13.54 -36.04 -0.66
C GLN A 87 -12.48 -34.99 -0.27
N ILE A 88 -12.18 -33.99 -1.16
CA ILE A 88 -11.25 -32.96 -0.84
C ILE A 88 -11.92 -31.95 0.11
N ARG A 89 -11.70 -32.12 1.40
CA ARG A 89 -12.22 -31.22 2.43
C ARG A 89 -11.09 -30.27 2.90
N CYS A 90 -11.40 -28.99 3.06
CA CYS A 90 -10.54 -28.01 3.68
C CYS A 90 -11.17 -27.59 5.01
N ARG A 91 -10.50 -27.84 6.12
CA ARG A 91 -10.97 -27.47 7.45
C ARG A 91 -10.73 -25.98 7.68
N LYS A 92 -11.54 -25.35 8.52
CA LYS A 92 -11.31 -23.96 8.92
C LYS A 92 -10.01 -23.90 9.74
N ILE A 93 -9.03 -23.17 9.25
CA ILE A 93 -7.80 -22.90 10.00
C ILE A 93 -8.09 -21.69 10.88
N ALA A 94 -7.83 -21.81 12.18
CA ALA A 94 -7.93 -20.69 13.09
C ALA A 94 -6.89 -19.61 12.70
N ASP A 95 -7.27 -18.36 12.81
CA ASP A 95 -6.34 -17.24 12.65
C ASP A 95 -5.39 -17.25 13.85
N LYS A 96 -4.10 -17.45 13.59
CA LYS A 96 -3.09 -17.51 14.65
C LYS A 96 -2.56 -16.12 15.02
N LEU A 97 -2.97 -15.07 14.28
CA LEU A 97 -2.48 -13.72 14.53
C LEU A 97 -3.16 -13.15 15.77
N THR A 98 -2.38 -12.96 16.83
CA THR A 98 -2.82 -12.33 18.07
C THR A 98 -2.43 -10.85 18.08
N ARG A 99 -2.96 -10.09 19.04
CA ARG A 99 -2.57 -8.69 19.23
C ARG A 99 -1.08 -8.56 19.61
N GLU A 100 -0.54 -9.57 20.29
CA GLU A 100 0.86 -9.63 20.70
C GLU A 100 1.83 -9.78 19.53
N ASP A 101 1.39 -10.41 18.44
CA ASP A 101 2.18 -10.54 17.21
C ASP A 101 2.29 -9.23 16.43
N MET A 102 1.39 -8.28 16.70
CA MET A 102 1.38 -6.99 16.00
C MET A 102 2.46 -6.06 16.56
N PRO A 103 3.02 -5.17 15.75
CA PRO A 103 3.91 -4.13 16.25
C PRO A 103 3.14 -3.20 17.18
N THR A 104 3.73 -2.85 18.32
CA THR A 104 3.20 -1.83 19.22
C THR A 104 3.51 -0.42 18.67
N ASP A 105 2.94 0.61 19.30
CA ASP A 105 3.30 1.99 18.96
C ASP A 105 4.78 2.28 19.24
N GLU A 106 5.33 1.64 20.28
CA GLU A 106 6.77 1.72 20.59
C GLU A 106 7.61 1.06 19.50
N ASP A 107 7.25 -0.16 19.07
CA ASP A 107 7.93 -0.83 17.96
C ASP A 107 7.91 0.05 16.70
N CYS A 108 6.78 0.69 16.39
CA CYS A 108 6.66 1.59 15.24
C CYS A 108 7.59 2.81 15.38
N ARG A 109 7.66 3.43 16.57
CA ARG A 109 8.58 4.55 16.86
C ARG A 109 10.03 4.14 16.71
N GLU A 110 10.40 2.97 17.24
CA GLU A 110 11.76 2.44 17.16
C GLU A 110 12.17 2.17 15.70
N ILE A 111 11.27 1.59 14.90
CA ILE A 111 11.48 1.37 13.46
C ILE A 111 11.72 2.71 12.75
N LEU A 112 10.89 3.72 12.99
CA LEU A 112 11.05 5.03 12.38
C LEU A 112 12.34 5.73 12.82
N LYS A 113 12.75 5.58 14.09
CA LYS A 113 14.04 6.08 14.58
C LYS A 113 15.21 5.36 13.92
N ALA A 114 15.11 4.04 13.74
CA ALA A 114 16.15 3.22 13.13
C ALA A 114 16.36 3.48 11.62
N CYS A 115 15.43 4.21 10.96
CA CYS A 115 15.64 4.69 9.59
C CYS A 115 16.82 5.68 9.49
N GLY A 116 17.21 6.33 10.59
CA GLY A 116 18.32 7.30 10.61
C GLY A 116 18.09 8.43 9.59
N ASP A 117 19.10 8.73 8.79
CA ASP A 117 19.08 9.82 7.80
C ASP A 117 18.33 9.44 6.50
N SER A 118 17.82 8.21 6.37
CA SER A 118 17.07 7.81 5.19
C SER A 118 15.67 8.41 5.20
N LEU A 119 15.52 9.63 4.67
CA LEU A 119 14.23 10.32 4.56
C LEU A 119 13.19 9.49 3.78
N MET A 120 13.64 8.77 2.74
CA MET A 120 12.75 7.90 1.97
C MET A 120 12.22 6.72 2.79
N ASP A 121 13.08 5.99 3.50
CA ASP A 121 12.65 4.84 4.30
C ASP A 121 11.73 5.29 5.43
N ARG A 122 12.05 6.41 6.08
CA ARG A 122 11.23 6.99 7.13
C ARG A 122 9.85 7.39 6.60
N ALA A 123 9.77 8.11 5.49
CA ALA A 123 8.51 8.48 4.84
C ALA A 123 7.71 7.26 4.40
N MET A 124 8.38 6.27 3.80
CA MET A 124 7.74 5.06 3.30
C MET A 124 7.11 4.24 4.43
N PHE A 125 7.84 4.03 5.53
CA PHE A 125 7.32 3.25 6.64
C PHE A 125 6.27 4.02 7.46
N SER A 126 6.46 5.33 7.70
CA SER A 126 5.46 6.13 8.41
C SER A 126 4.13 6.18 7.66
N VAL A 127 4.15 6.40 6.34
CA VAL A 127 2.94 6.34 5.49
C VAL A 127 2.32 4.95 5.51
N HIS A 128 3.13 3.88 5.44
CA HIS A 128 2.63 2.51 5.44
C HIS A 128 1.94 2.13 6.76
N MET A 129 2.51 2.57 7.87
CA MET A 129 1.97 2.34 9.22
C MET A 129 0.63 3.07 9.42
N GLU A 130 0.55 4.34 9.01
CA GLU A 130 -0.65 5.15 9.20
C GLU A 130 -1.77 4.84 8.21
N ALA A 131 -1.43 4.64 6.94
CA ALA A 131 -2.42 4.41 5.90
C ALA A 131 -2.94 2.97 5.84
N GLY A 132 -2.25 2.01 6.45
CA GLY A 132 -2.61 0.60 6.41
C GLY A 132 -2.72 0.03 4.99
N THR A 133 -1.99 0.58 4.03
CA THR A 133 -2.03 0.15 2.62
C THR A 133 -1.52 -1.28 2.44
N ARG A 134 -1.92 -1.93 1.35
CA ARG A 134 -1.17 -3.10 0.89
C ARG A 134 0.17 -2.64 0.34
N VAL A 135 1.22 -3.42 0.56
CA VAL A 135 2.56 -3.05 0.09
C VAL A 135 2.62 -2.75 -1.42
N ALA A 136 1.87 -3.47 -2.24
CA ALA A 136 1.79 -3.20 -3.67
C ALA A 136 1.15 -1.83 -3.95
N GLU A 137 0.12 -1.45 -3.22
CA GLU A 137 -0.52 -0.12 -3.33
C GLU A 137 0.45 1.00 -2.93
N LEU A 138 1.25 0.79 -1.86
CA LEU A 138 2.26 1.74 -1.43
C LEU A 138 3.36 1.93 -2.48
N LEU A 139 3.88 0.84 -3.04
CA LEU A 139 5.01 0.86 -3.96
C LEU A 139 4.65 1.34 -5.37
N THR A 140 3.36 1.37 -5.71
CA THR A 140 2.86 1.92 -6.98
C THR A 140 2.46 3.39 -6.88
N LEU A 141 2.61 4.01 -5.70
CA LEU A 141 2.36 5.43 -5.55
C LEU A 141 3.29 6.26 -6.44
N GLN A 142 2.74 7.28 -7.04
CA GLN A 142 3.44 8.33 -7.77
C GLN A 142 3.31 9.66 -7.01
N ILE A 143 4.18 10.61 -7.28
CA ILE A 143 4.16 11.92 -6.61
C ILE A 143 2.80 12.61 -6.78
N LYS A 144 2.15 12.48 -7.95
CA LYS A 144 0.81 13.04 -8.20
C LYS A 144 -0.30 12.44 -7.34
N HIS A 145 -0.10 11.25 -6.78
CA HIS A 145 -1.09 10.60 -5.94
C HIS A 145 -1.14 11.17 -4.52
N VAL A 146 -0.23 12.08 -4.18
CA VAL A 146 -0.19 12.80 -2.91
C VAL A 146 -0.75 14.20 -3.12
N VAL A 147 -1.81 14.53 -2.40
CA VAL A 147 -2.44 15.86 -2.41
C VAL A 147 -2.42 16.38 -0.98
N LEU A 148 -1.65 17.44 -0.75
CA LEU A 148 -1.56 18.11 0.53
C LEU A 148 -2.72 19.09 0.71
N ASP A 149 -3.25 19.18 1.92
CA ASP A 149 -4.25 20.16 2.33
C ASP A 149 -4.05 20.59 3.80
N GLU A 150 -4.90 21.45 4.31
CA GLU A 150 -4.84 21.99 5.67
C GLU A 150 -4.94 20.92 6.78
N TYR A 151 -5.48 19.74 6.48
CA TYR A 151 -5.66 18.64 7.44
C TYR A 151 -4.60 17.53 7.30
N GLY A 152 -3.64 17.70 6.41
CA GLY A 152 -2.56 16.72 6.16
C GLY A 152 -2.41 16.36 4.69
N ALA A 153 -2.60 15.09 4.31
CA ALA A 153 -2.55 14.68 2.93
C ALA A 153 -3.60 13.61 2.60
N MET A 154 -4.06 13.65 1.36
CA MET A 154 -4.82 12.57 0.74
C MET A 154 -3.92 11.77 -0.19
N ILE A 155 -3.78 10.49 0.05
CA ILE A 155 -3.10 9.58 -0.88
C ILE A 155 -4.11 8.79 -1.70
N ALA A 156 -3.95 8.79 -3.02
CA ALA A 156 -4.76 7.99 -3.92
C ALA A 156 -4.05 6.66 -4.20
N VAL A 157 -4.65 5.56 -3.77
CA VAL A 157 -4.12 4.21 -3.98
C VAL A 157 -5.04 3.42 -4.90
N ASP A 158 -4.45 2.62 -5.78
CA ASP A 158 -5.18 1.69 -6.62
C ASP A 158 -4.79 0.25 -6.26
N GLY A 159 -5.79 -0.57 -6.03
CA GLY A 159 -5.61 -1.94 -5.57
C GLY A 159 -6.56 -2.92 -6.26
N LYS A 160 -6.51 -4.18 -5.82
CA LYS A 160 -7.33 -5.27 -6.37
C LYS A 160 -8.84 -4.97 -6.38
N THR A 161 -9.31 -4.08 -5.51
CA THR A 161 -10.72 -3.73 -5.30
C THR A 161 -11.07 -2.33 -5.83
N GLY A 162 -10.19 -1.73 -6.63
CA GLY A 162 -10.34 -0.40 -7.22
C GLY A 162 -9.60 0.70 -6.48
N ALA A 163 -9.67 1.90 -7.05
CA ALA A 163 -9.02 3.09 -6.53
C ALA A 163 -9.77 3.64 -5.29
N ARG A 164 -9.01 4.16 -4.32
CA ARG A 164 -9.55 4.86 -3.15
C ARG A 164 -8.58 5.93 -2.66
N LYS A 165 -9.12 6.89 -1.94
CA LYS A 165 -8.34 7.93 -1.27
C LYS A 165 -8.26 7.64 0.23
N ILE A 166 -7.08 7.80 0.81
CA ILE A 166 -6.80 7.57 2.23
C ILE A 166 -6.26 8.87 2.82
N ARG A 167 -6.86 9.37 3.90
CA ARG A 167 -6.36 10.48 4.69
C ARG A 167 -5.19 10.00 5.54
N ILE A 168 -4.09 10.76 5.51
CA ILE A 168 -2.94 10.65 6.41
C ILE A 168 -2.65 12.01 7.04
N VAL A 169 -2.17 12.01 8.26
CA VAL A 169 -1.90 13.21 9.06
C VAL A 169 -0.53 13.12 9.72
N SER A 170 -0.30 12.09 10.51
CA SER A 170 0.92 11.93 11.32
C SER A 170 2.18 11.68 10.49
N SER A 171 2.07 10.98 9.35
CA SER A 171 3.19 10.69 8.45
C SER A 171 3.50 11.81 7.45
N VAL A 172 2.66 12.83 7.38
CA VAL A 172 2.81 13.93 6.40
C VAL A 172 4.15 14.66 6.52
N PRO A 173 4.66 15.01 7.70
CA PRO A 173 5.96 15.67 7.81
C PRO A 173 7.12 14.87 7.23
N ASP A 174 7.13 13.55 7.47
CA ASP A 174 8.16 12.67 6.93
C ASP A 174 8.01 12.54 5.41
N LEU A 175 6.77 12.47 4.92
CA LEU A 175 6.46 12.40 3.50
C LEU A 175 6.88 13.67 2.75
N VAL A 176 6.58 14.84 3.30
CA VAL A 176 6.96 16.14 2.71
C VAL A 176 8.47 16.30 2.69
N LYS A 177 9.17 15.95 3.77
CA LYS A 177 10.65 15.96 3.80
C LYS A 177 11.22 15.11 2.67
N TRP A 178 10.67 13.92 2.43
CA TRP A 178 11.13 13.08 1.33
C TRP A 178 10.82 13.69 -0.04
N ILE A 179 9.58 14.18 -0.27
CA ILE A 179 9.19 14.79 -1.55
C ILE A 179 10.09 15.98 -1.89
N ASN A 180 10.45 16.81 -0.91
CA ASN A 180 11.29 17.99 -1.13
C ASN A 180 12.70 17.65 -1.63
N VAL A 181 13.25 16.50 -1.22
CA VAL A 181 14.58 16.03 -1.66
C VAL A 181 14.52 14.97 -2.74
N HIS A 182 13.31 14.65 -3.24
CA HIS A 182 13.14 13.61 -4.23
C HIS A 182 13.84 13.98 -5.54
N PRO A 183 14.74 13.12 -6.09
CA PRO A 183 15.55 13.48 -7.26
C PRO A 183 14.72 13.84 -8.51
N PHE A 184 13.49 13.32 -8.57
CA PHE A 184 12.56 13.52 -9.69
C PHE A 184 11.28 14.25 -9.24
N ARG A 185 11.38 15.15 -8.25
CA ARG A 185 10.22 15.86 -7.67
C ARG A 185 9.39 16.65 -8.69
N ASP A 186 10.03 17.10 -9.77
CA ASP A 186 9.39 17.91 -10.81
C ASP A 186 8.55 17.07 -11.78
N ASP A 187 8.80 15.76 -11.85
CA ASP A 187 7.96 14.80 -12.59
C ASP A 187 6.89 14.20 -11.68
N ARG A 188 5.70 14.74 -11.74
CA ARG A 188 4.58 14.26 -10.93
C ARG A 188 4.15 12.82 -11.22
N ASN A 189 4.48 12.28 -12.39
CA ASN A 189 4.19 10.89 -12.75
C ASN A 189 5.26 9.93 -12.26
N HIS A 190 6.36 10.44 -11.70
CA HIS A 190 7.43 9.60 -11.19
C HIS A 190 6.98 8.81 -9.95
N ALA A 191 7.56 7.62 -9.77
CA ALA A 191 7.31 6.81 -8.58
C ALA A 191 7.69 7.57 -7.31
N LEU A 192 6.84 7.50 -6.29
CA LEU A 192 7.07 8.19 -5.00
C LEU A 192 8.22 7.56 -4.22
N PHE A 193 8.31 6.23 -4.22
CA PHE A 193 9.39 5.48 -3.56
C PHE A 193 10.22 4.78 -4.63
N ILE A 194 11.51 5.10 -4.66
CA ILE A 194 12.42 4.77 -5.76
C ILE A 194 13.63 3.96 -5.31
N THR A 195 14.28 3.35 -6.26
CA THR A 195 15.62 2.77 -6.06
C THR A 195 16.66 3.88 -6.02
N THR A 196 17.27 4.08 -4.86
CA THR A 196 18.28 5.13 -4.61
C THR A 196 19.73 4.65 -4.78
N ILE A 197 19.92 3.35 -5.05
CA ILE A 197 21.25 2.78 -5.29
C ILE A 197 21.68 3.17 -6.71
N ASN A 198 22.91 3.68 -6.83
CA ASN A 198 23.48 4.08 -8.12
C ASN A 198 23.82 2.85 -8.97
N ASN A 199 22.82 2.36 -9.70
CA ASN A 199 22.92 1.26 -10.65
C ASN A 199 21.90 1.48 -11.78
N LYS A 200 21.79 0.54 -12.72
CA LYS A 200 20.85 0.61 -13.87
C LYS A 200 19.37 0.78 -13.50
N TYR A 201 19.01 0.61 -12.25
CA TYR A 201 17.63 0.77 -11.73
C TYR A 201 17.46 2.07 -10.94
N TYR A 202 18.47 2.94 -10.87
CA TYR A 202 18.35 4.23 -10.18
C TYR A 202 17.13 5.00 -10.68
N GLY A 203 16.37 5.54 -9.76
CA GLY A 203 15.13 6.27 -10.07
C GLY A 203 13.91 5.38 -10.37
N SER A 204 14.08 4.11 -10.69
CA SER A 204 12.92 3.23 -10.91
C SER A 204 12.13 3.01 -9.61
N GLY A 205 10.82 2.75 -9.74
CA GLY A 205 9.97 2.44 -8.59
C GLY A 205 10.51 1.26 -7.78
N LEU A 206 10.40 1.36 -6.46
CA LEU A 206 10.95 0.38 -5.53
C LEU A 206 10.22 -0.98 -5.67
N SER A 207 10.97 -2.05 -5.86
CA SER A 207 10.40 -3.40 -5.93
C SER A 207 10.02 -3.93 -4.53
N TYR A 208 9.10 -4.91 -4.48
CA TYR A 208 8.74 -5.59 -3.22
C TYR A 208 9.94 -6.25 -2.53
N VAL A 209 10.86 -6.81 -3.31
CA VAL A 209 12.08 -7.43 -2.77
C VAL A 209 12.96 -6.38 -2.10
N ALA A 210 13.14 -5.23 -2.75
CA ALA A 210 13.90 -4.12 -2.20
C ALA A 210 13.23 -3.53 -0.93
N PHE A 211 11.91 -3.35 -0.95
CA PHE A 211 11.14 -2.95 0.25
C PHE A 211 11.38 -3.90 1.41
N LYS A 212 11.22 -5.21 1.18
CA LYS A 212 11.42 -6.24 2.21
C LYS A 212 12.84 -6.22 2.77
N LYS A 213 13.85 -6.04 1.91
CA LYS A 213 15.26 -5.93 2.33
C LYS A 213 15.47 -4.68 3.20
N ARG A 214 14.94 -3.52 2.79
CA ARG A 214 15.03 -2.27 3.54
C ARG A 214 14.36 -2.39 4.91
N LEU A 215 13.11 -2.91 4.95
CA LEU A 215 12.42 -3.14 6.21
C LEU A 215 13.23 -4.05 7.14
N LYS A 216 13.77 -5.15 6.61
CA LYS A 216 14.63 -6.05 7.39
C LYS A 216 15.86 -5.32 7.94
N CYS A 217 16.57 -4.58 7.09
CA CYS A 217 17.77 -3.82 7.51
C CYS A 217 17.45 -2.76 8.59
N VAL A 218 16.26 -2.16 8.57
CA VAL A 218 15.84 -1.20 9.59
C VAL A 218 15.47 -1.93 10.88
N VAL A 219 14.68 -3.01 10.81
CA VAL A 219 14.29 -3.81 11.98
C VAL A 219 15.50 -4.45 12.65
N ASP A 220 16.47 -4.92 11.90
CA ASP A 220 17.71 -5.51 12.45
C ASP A 220 18.55 -4.51 13.29
N LYS A 221 18.29 -3.20 13.19
CA LYS A 221 18.90 -2.14 14.03
C LYS A 221 18.10 -1.85 15.30
N THR A 222 16.95 -2.49 15.49
CA THR A 222 16.05 -2.28 16.62
C THR A 222 16.21 -3.39 17.67
N THR A 223 15.61 -3.18 18.83
CA THR A 223 15.54 -4.20 19.89
C THR A 223 14.37 -5.17 19.71
N ILE A 224 13.58 -5.00 18.66
CA ILE A 224 12.35 -5.75 18.40
C ILE A 224 12.67 -7.21 18.09
N LYS A 225 12.19 -8.13 18.93
CA LYS A 225 12.43 -9.58 18.78
C LYS A 225 11.37 -10.27 17.91
N LYS A 226 10.19 -9.65 17.74
CA LYS A 226 9.12 -10.23 16.93
C LYS A 226 9.39 -10.04 15.43
N ARG A 227 8.89 -10.96 14.63
CA ARG A 227 9.06 -10.94 13.18
C ARG A 227 8.19 -9.84 12.55
N ILE A 228 8.77 -8.72 12.20
CA ILE A 228 8.07 -7.62 11.52
C ILE A 228 8.03 -7.85 10.01
N HIS A 229 6.85 -7.70 9.43
CA HIS A 229 6.63 -7.69 8.00
C HIS A 229 5.51 -6.72 7.61
N SER A 230 5.49 -6.28 6.36
CA SER A 230 4.63 -5.20 5.88
C SER A 230 3.13 -5.38 6.23
N HIS A 231 2.63 -6.61 6.19
CA HIS A 231 1.21 -6.86 6.45
C HIS A 231 0.79 -6.62 7.90
N LEU A 232 1.75 -6.72 8.84
CA LEU A 232 1.49 -6.44 10.26
C LEU A 232 1.18 -4.96 10.52
N PHE A 233 1.78 -4.03 9.78
CA PHE A 233 1.43 -2.61 9.87
C PHE A 233 -0.03 -2.37 9.50
N ARG A 234 -0.47 -3.03 8.43
CA ARG A 234 -1.87 -2.98 8.04
C ARG A 234 -2.80 -3.64 9.05
N HIS A 235 -2.42 -4.79 9.62
CA HIS A 235 -3.18 -5.43 10.68
C HIS A 235 -3.32 -4.53 11.90
N LYS A 236 -2.20 -3.91 12.32
CA LYS A 236 -2.20 -2.95 13.43
C LYS A 236 -3.15 -1.79 13.17
N GLU A 237 -3.01 -1.11 12.03
CA GLU A 237 -3.85 0.05 11.69
C GLU A 237 -5.34 -0.29 11.66
N ILE A 238 -5.71 -1.43 11.07
CA ILE A 238 -7.09 -1.90 11.07
C ILE A 238 -7.58 -2.16 12.50
N THR A 239 -6.77 -2.80 13.33
CA THR A 239 -7.11 -3.11 14.73
C THR A 239 -7.24 -1.83 15.56
N ASP A 240 -6.36 -0.85 15.37
CA ASP A 240 -6.38 0.43 16.08
C ASP A 240 -7.60 1.30 15.70
N LEU A 241 -8.13 1.12 14.50
CA LEU A 241 -9.34 1.77 14.02
C LEU A 241 -10.61 0.95 14.24
N ALA A 242 -10.48 -0.32 14.63
CA ALA A 242 -11.63 -1.16 14.97
C ALA A 242 -12.42 -0.51 16.12
N GLY A 243 -13.73 -0.42 15.99
CA GLY A 243 -14.60 0.26 16.95
C GLY A 243 -14.64 1.80 16.86
N LYS A 244 -13.69 2.43 16.13
CA LYS A 244 -13.70 3.88 15.85
C LYS A 244 -14.41 4.21 14.53
N LEU A 245 -14.27 3.32 13.55
CA LEU A 245 -14.93 3.40 12.25
C LEU A 245 -16.10 2.41 12.20
N THR A 246 -17.15 2.81 11.51
CA THR A 246 -18.22 1.88 11.13
C THR A 246 -17.68 0.83 10.16
N GLU A 247 -18.40 -0.28 10.01
CA GLU A 247 -18.00 -1.33 9.06
C GLU A 247 -17.92 -0.79 7.62
N ALA A 248 -18.86 0.07 7.23
CA ALA A 248 -18.87 0.69 5.89
C ALA A 248 -17.66 1.60 5.65
N GLU A 249 -17.31 2.44 6.63
CA GLU A 249 -16.13 3.30 6.58
C GLU A 249 -14.83 2.47 6.55
N SER A 250 -14.75 1.43 7.38
CA SER A 250 -13.63 0.51 7.41
C SER A 250 -13.46 -0.21 6.07
N ARG A 251 -14.55 -0.70 5.45
CA ARG A 251 -14.53 -1.28 4.11
C ARG A 251 -13.99 -0.31 3.07
N LYS A 252 -14.46 0.93 3.08
CA LYS A 252 -14.02 1.97 2.16
C LYS A 252 -12.55 2.32 2.35
N ARG A 253 -12.10 2.55 3.60
CA ARG A 253 -10.71 2.90 3.93
C ARG A 253 -9.74 1.80 3.53
N HIS A 254 -10.04 0.55 3.87
CA HIS A 254 -9.13 -0.57 3.64
C HIS A 254 -9.30 -1.25 2.27
N GLY A 255 -10.27 -0.81 1.48
CA GLY A 255 -10.55 -1.37 0.15
C GLY A 255 -10.93 -2.84 0.26
N TRP A 256 -12.01 -3.13 0.99
CA TRP A 256 -12.65 -4.46 1.04
C TRP A 256 -13.92 -4.47 0.21
N GLY A 257 -14.13 -5.56 -0.51
CA GLY A 257 -15.40 -5.74 -1.24
C GLY A 257 -16.59 -5.89 -0.29
N SER A 258 -17.80 -5.66 -0.79
CA SER A 258 -19.04 -5.76 -0.01
C SER A 258 -19.26 -7.15 0.62
N SER A 259 -18.86 -8.22 -0.07
CA SER A 259 -18.96 -9.59 0.41
C SER A 259 -17.78 -10.08 1.27
N SER A 260 -16.82 -9.19 1.60
CA SER A 260 -15.64 -9.58 2.36
C SER A 260 -15.96 -9.79 3.84
N ASN A 261 -15.54 -10.90 4.43
CA ASN A 261 -15.64 -11.17 5.87
C ASN A 261 -14.46 -10.55 6.68
N MET A 262 -13.66 -9.69 6.03
CA MET A 262 -12.49 -9.09 6.71
C MET A 262 -12.88 -8.20 7.89
N PRO A 263 -13.93 -7.35 7.84
CA PRO A 263 -14.29 -6.53 8.99
C PRO A 263 -14.54 -7.35 10.26
N SER A 264 -15.30 -8.43 10.17
CA SER A 264 -15.64 -9.28 11.31
C SER A 264 -14.42 -9.94 11.99
N ARG A 265 -13.27 -10.03 11.30
CA ARG A 265 -12.03 -10.57 11.89
C ARG A 265 -11.36 -9.60 12.88
N TYR A 266 -11.68 -8.31 12.79
CA TYR A 266 -11.09 -7.26 13.62
C TYR A 266 -12.10 -6.67 14.61
N THR A 267 -13.38 -6.94 14.42
CA THR A 267 -14.44 -6.42 15.28
C THR A 267 -14.74 -7.45 16.37
N HIS A 268 -13.89 -7.51 17.37
CA HIS A 268 -14.15 -8.26 18.61
C HIS A 268 -14.85 -7.32 19.60
N LEU A 269 -16.10 -6.94 19.28
CA LEU A 269 -16.95 -6.23 20.21
C LEU A 269 -17.44 -7.24 21.25
N ASN A 270 -17.17 -6.96 22.53
CA ASN A 270 -17.83 -7.63 23.63
C ASN A 270 -19.04 -6.78 24.07
N ASP A 271 -19.94 -7.38 24.87
CA ASP A 271 -21.14 -6.69 25.34
C ASP A 271 -20.79 -5.42 26.12
N GLN A 272 -19.66 -5.40 26.80
CA GLN A 272 -19.16 -4.28 27.59
C GLN A 272 -18.73 -3.10 26.72
N ASP A 273 -18.20 -3.35 25.51
CA ASP A 273 -17.86 -2.29 24.55
C ASP A 273 -19.13 -1.64 23.99
N VAL A 274 -20.15 -2.45 23.72
CA VAL A 274 -21.46 -1.95 23.26
C VAL A 274 -22.13 -1.13 24.35
N ASP A 275 -22.16 -1.64 25.60
CA ASP A 275 -22.73 -0.94 26.74
C ASP A 275 -22.02 0.41 27.00
N ASN A 276 -20.71 0.40 27.03
CA ASN A 276 -19.90 1.63 27.18
C ASN A 276 -20.23 2.66 26.10
N LYS A 277 -20.40 2.21 24.85
CA LYS A 277 -20.75 3.11 23.74
C LYS A 277 -22.17 3.65 23.87
N MET A 278 -23.11 2.83 24.32
CA MET A 278 -24.48 3.28 24.61
C MET A 278 -24.51 4.30 25.74
N LEU A 279 -23.78 4.07 26.83
CA LEU A 279 -23.68 5.03 27.95
C LEU A 279 -23.05 6.38 27.51
N GLN A 280 -22.11 6.36 26.57
CA GLN A 280 -21.56 7.57 25.96
C GLN A 280 -22.59 8.30 25.10
N ILE A 281 -23.31 7.57 24.24
CA ILE A 281 -24.37 8.16 23.37
C ILE A 281 -25.49 8.79 24.22
N MET A 282 -25.86 8.13 25.32
CA MET A 282 -26.90 8.63 26.24
C MET A 282 -26.38 9.71 27.19
N GLY A 283 -25.11 10.11 27.11
CA GLY A 283 -24.54 11.16 27.97
C GLY A 283 -24.35 10.75 29.43
N VAL A 284 -24.55 9.48 29.78
CA VAL A 284 -24.40 8.94 31.14
C VAL A 284 -22.93 8.78 31.53
N LYS A 285 -22.09 8.29 30.62
CA LYS A 285 -20.66 8.35 30.75
C LYS A 285 -20.14 9.58 30.00
N LYS A 286 -19.72 10.59 30.75
CA LYS A 286 -18.86 11.62 30.17
C LYS A 286 -17.63 10.92 29.64
N THR A 287 -17.20 11.26 28.43
CA THR A 287 -15.84 11.00 27.96
C THR A 287 -14.92 11.38 29.10
N GLU A 288 -14.16 10.44 29.63
CA GLU A 288 -13.24 10.71 30.73
C GLU A 288 -12.43 11.94 30.33
N GLU A 289 -12.72 13.09 30.94
CA GLU A 289 -11.79 14.21 30.93
C GLU A 289 -10.54 13.65 31.57
N LYS A 290 -9.55 13.35 30.76
CA LYS A 290 -8.22 12.92 31.23
C LYS A 290 -7.84 13.92 32.32
N LYS A 291 -7.79 13.47 33.58
CA LYS A 291 -7.14 14.21 34.65
C LYS A 291 -5.85 14.74 34.05
N ARG A 292 -5.64 16.06 34.14
CA ARG A 292 -4.40 16.69 33.69
C ARG A 292 -3.26 16.01 34.42
N GLU A 293 -2.70 14.99 33.79
CA GLU A 293 -1.43 14.42 34.26
C GLU A 293 -0.40 15.54 34.19
N SER A 294 0.53 15.55 35.10
CA SER A 294 1.64 16.54 35.13
C SER A 294 2.55 16.47 33.91
N TYR A 295 2.16 15.71 32.92
CA TYR A 295 2.89 15.49 31.68
C TYR A 295 1.96 15.68 30.49
N ILE A 296 2.50 16.33 29.45
CA ILE A 296 1.87 16.44 28.13
C ILE A 296 2.41 15.33 27.22
N GLU A 297 1.54 14.56 26.62
CA GLU A 297 1.92 13.51 25.68
C GLU A 297 1.93 14.06 24.25
N CYS A 298 3.01 13.87 23.52
CA CYS A 298 3.09 14.24 22.13
C CYS A 298 2.09 13.42 21.30
N GLN A 299 1.14 14.06 20.64
CA GLN A 299 0.12 13.42 19.82
C GLN A 299 0.69 12.66 18.60
N TYR A 300 1.97 12.86 18.29
CA TYR A 300 2.61 12.31 17.10
C TYR A 300 3.59 11.17 17.38
N CYS A 301 4.33 11.24 18.49
CA CYS A 301 5.28 10.19 18.86
C CYS A 301 5.02 9.59 20.23
N HIS A 302 3.95 10.04 20.92
CA HIS A 302 3.47 9.54 22.20
C HIS A 302 4.48 9.58 23.34
N VAL A 303 5.57 10.34 23.19
CA VAL A 303 6.54 10.59 24.26
C VAL A 303 5.94 11.60 25.23
N LYS A 304 6.06 11.36 26.52
CA LYS A 304 5.57 12.23 27.58
C LYS A 304 6.63 13.26 27.96
N TYR A 305 6.22 14.52 28.08
CA TYR A 305 7.04 15.66 28.45
C TYR A 305 6.41 16.41 29.61
N PRO A 306 7.17 17.15 30.40
CA PRO A 306 6.63 18.10 31.35
C PRO A 306 5.65 19.09 30.70
N ASN A 307 4.65 19.56 31.45
CA ASN A 307 3.59 20.43 30.94
C ASN A 307 4.07 21.79 30.42
N ASP A 308 5.30 22.20 30.72
CA ASP A 308 5.94 23.43 30.29
C ASP A 308 6.72 23.25 28.96
N THR A 309 6.82 22.04 28.46
CA THR A 309 7.51 21.75 27.19
C THR A 309 6.65 22.19 26.02
N ARG A 310 7.15 23.09 25.18
CA ARG A 310 6.42 23.62 24.01
C ARG A 310 6.53 22.74 22.78
N PHE A 311 7.65 22.08 22.62
CA PHE A 311 7.96 21.24 21.46
C PHE A 311 8.41 19.86 21.89
N CYS A 312 8.01 18.86 21.13
CA CYS A 312 8.50 17.50 21.31
C CYS A 312 9.96 17.41 20.87
N GLU A 313 10.86 17.10 21.79
CA GLU A 313 12.30 16.94 21.48
C GLU A 313 12.58 15.78 20.53
N THR A 314 11.70 14.77 20.53
CA THR A 314 11.84 13.57 19.68
C THR A 314 11.41 13.80 18.24
N CYS A 315 10.32 14.55 18.00
CA CYS A 315 9.79 14.75 16.65
C CYS A 315 9.67 16.22 16.24
N ALA A 316 10.15 17.14 17.08
CA ALA A 316 10.15 18.60 16.88
C ALA A 316 8.76 19.20 16.61
N LYS A 317 7.67 18.53 17.00
CA LYS A 317 6.30 19.03 16.83
C LYS A 317 5.82 19.80 18.05
N PRO A 318 4.95 20.80 17.87
CA PRO A 318 4.41 21.55 19.00
C PRO A 318 3.55 20.66 19.90
N LEU A 319 3.72 20.82 21.19
CA LEU A 319 2.96 20.16 22.24
C LEU A 319 1.82 21.05 22.75
N ASP A 320 1.91 22.37 22.51
CA ASP A 320 0.90 23.35 22.86
C ASP A 320 -0.09 23.57 21.68
N VAL A 321 -1.38 23.63 22.00
CA VAL A 321 -2.45 23.83 21.02
C VAL A 321 -2.31 25.16 20.28
N VAL A 322 -1.88 26.23 20.98
CA VAL A 322 -1.70 27.56 20.40
C VAL A 322 -0.51 27.57 19.45
N GLU A 323 0.61 26.95 19.84
CA GLU A 323 1.80 26.79 19.01
C GLU A 323 1.53 25.88 17.79
N ALA A 324 0.70 24.84 17.98
CA ALA A 324 0.23 23.98 16.90
C ALA A 324 -0.63 24.74 15.86
N GLU A 325 -1.49 25.65 16.30
CA GLU A 325 -2.29 26.49 15.41
C GLU A 325 -1.44 27.55 14.69
N LEU A 326 -0.46 28.15 15.39
CA LEU A 326 0.49 29.10 14.80
C LEU A 326 1.38 28.45 13.74
N MET A 327 1.84 27.23 13.99
CA MET A 327 2.59 26.44 12.99
C MET A 327 1.72 25.99 11.83
N LYS A 328 0.44 25.61 12.09
CA LYS A 328 -0.51 25.29 11.02
C LYS A 328 -0.76 26.50 10.11
N SER A 329 -0.89 27.71 10.66
CA SER A 329 -1.07 28.92 9.86
C SER A 329 0.17 29.25 9.05
N LYS A 330 1.38 29.17 9.64
CA LYS A 330 2.65 29.36 8.92
C LYS A 330 2.88 28.29 7.85
N ALA A 331 2.65 27.01 8.17
CA ALA A 331 2.75 25.92 7.19
C ALA A 331 1.71 26.06 6.07
N LYS A 332 0.53 26.64 6.35
CA LYS A 332 -0.49 26.96 5.35
C LYS A 332 -0.02 28.07 4.42
N GLU A 333 0.59 29.12 4.95
CA GLU A 333 1.15 30.22 4.17
C GLU A 333 2.33 29.74 3.30
N GLU A 334 3.24 28.94 3.88
CA GLU A 334 4.37 28.35 3.15
C GLU A 334 3.89 27.37 2.07
N THR A 335 2.88 26.55 2.38
CA THR A 335 2.28 25.60 1.41
C THR A 335 1.54 26.35 0.30
N GLN A 336 0.80 27.43 0.62
CA GLN A 336 0.16 28.30 -0.37
C GLN A 336 1.18 29.02 -1.23
N ALA A 337 2.26 29.55 -0.65
CA ALA A 337 3.37 30.16 -1.38
C ALA A 337 4.05 29.14 -2.32
N MET A 338 4.28 27.94 -1.85
CA MET A 338 4.87 26.84 -2.65
C MET A 338 3.94 26.38 -3.78
N VAL A 339 2.64 26.23 -3.52
CA VAL A 339 1.62 25.92 -4.54
C VAL A 339 1.53 27.06 -5.56
N TYR A 340 1.56 28.30 -5.10
CA TYR A 340 1.57 29.48 -5.99
C TYR A 340 2.83 29.50 -6.87
N GLU A 341 4.00 29.20 -6.30
CA GLU A 341 5.27 29.12 -7.03
C GLU A 341 5.28 27.99 -8.07
N ILE A 342 4.74 26.81 -7.72
CA ILE A 342 4.56 25.69 -8.64
C ILE A 342 3.61 26.06 -9.77
N MET A 343 2.47 26.70 -9.46
CA MET A 343 1.52 27.18 -10.47
C MET A 343 2.11 28.26 -11.37
N ARG A 344 2.97 29.14 -10.82
CA ARG A 344 3.68 30.17 -11.56
C ARG A 344 4.73 29.58 -12.51
N GLN A 345 5.46 28.56 -12.05
CA GLN A 345 6.43 27.85 -12.87
C GLN A 345 5.75 27.06 -14.00
N ASP A 346 4.60 26.41 -13.72
CA ASP A 346 3.80 25.73 -14.75
C ASP A 346 3.24 26.71 -15.79
N LYS A 347 2.77 27.89 -15.36
CA LYS A 347 2.33 28.95 -16.29
C LYS A 347 3.51 29.48 -17.12
N SER A 348 4.71 29.62 -16.55
CA SER A 348 5.89 30.06 -17.26
C SER A 348 6.41 29.01 -18.26
N LYS A 349 6.36 27.71 -17.90
CA LYS A 349 6.68 26.60 -18.80
C LYS A 349 5.68 26.50 -19.96
N LYS A 350 4.37 26.65 -19.70
CA LYS A 350 3.34 26.67 -20.76
C LYS A 350 3.50 27.87 -21.70
N LYS A 351 3.93 29.04 -21.17
CA LYS A 351 4.19 30.23 -21.98
C LYS A 351 5.48 30.09 -22.83
N LYS A 352 6.51 29.42 -22.30
CA LYS A 352 7.73 29.08 -23.05
C LYS A 352 7.46 28.05 -24.15
N ASN A 353 6.67 27.02 -23.88
CA ASN A 353 6.29 26.02 -24.88
C ASN A 353 5.47 26.63 -26.01
N LYS A 354 4.44 27.45 -25.70
CA LYS A 354 3.67 28.16 -26.74
C LYS A 354 4.54 29.10 -27.60
N ARG A 355 5.54 29.75 -26.98
CA ARG A 355 6.49 30.60 -27.70
C ARG A 355 7.46 29.79 -28.57
N GLY A 356 7.85 28.60 -28.11
CA GLY A 356 8.65 27.64 -28.88
C GLY A 356 7.88 27.08 -30.08
N GLU A 357 6.61 26.69 -29.90
CA GLU A 357 5.73 26.22 -30.97
C GLU A 357 5.50 27.31 -32.03
N ALA A 358 5.22 28.54 -31.61
CA ALA A 358 5.06 29.67 -32.53
C ALA A 358 6.34 30.02 -33.32
N LEU A 359 7.52 29.89 -32.65
CA LEU A 359 8.81 30.09 -33.31
C LEU A 359 9.12 28.97 -34.32
N GLN A 360 8.72 27.76 -34.01
CA GLN A 360 8.89 26.59 -34.86
C GLN A 360 7.99 26.65 -36.08
N GLU A 361 6.75 27.14 -35.94
CA GLU A 361 5.84 27.43 -37.04
C GLU A 361 6.36 28.55 -37.98
N GLN A 362 6.93 29.63 -37.41
CA GLN A 362 7.59 30.66 -38.19
C GLN A 362 8.80 30.15 -38.99
N LEU A 363 9.62 29.31 -38.36
CA LEU A 363 10.77 28.67 -39.02
C LEU A 363 10.37 27.77 -40.19
N LEU A 364 9.32 26.97 -39.98
CA LEU A 364 8.77 26.14 -41.06
C LEU A 364 8.24 26.97 -42.22
N SER A 365 7.48 28.02 -41.96
CA SER A 365 6.99 28.95 -42.97
C SER A 365 8.12 29.62 -43.77
N GLN A 366 9.20 30.06 -43.12
CA GLN A 366 10.39 30.63 -43.78
C GLN A 366 11.14 29.57 -44.63
N GLN A 367 11.21 28.32 -44.20
CA GLN A 367 11.82 27.24 -44.95
C GLN A 367 11.03 26.93 -46.24
N GLU A 368 9.71 26.93 -46.16
CA GLU A 368 8.84 26.76 -47.34
C GLU A 368 8.99 27.92 -48.34
N GLU A 369 9.12 29.14 -47.86
CA GLU A 369 9.32 30.33 -48.68
C GLU A 369 10.70 30.29 -49.39
N ILE A 370 11.76 29.90 -48.65
CA ILE A 370 13.10 29.71 -49.21
C ILE A 370 13.11 28.56 -50.23
N GLN A 371 12.39 27.48 -49.99
CA GLN A 371 12.28 26.38 -50.95
C GLN A 371 11.55 26.82 -52.24
N SER A 372 10.46 27.55 -52.11
CA SER A 372 9.71 28.13 -53.22
C SER A 372 10.59 29.08 -54.08
N LEU A 373 11.41 29.92 -53.43
CA LEU A 373 12.37 30.82 -54.14
C LEU A 373 13.47 30.02 -54.85
N LYS A 374 13.99 28.96 -54.22
CA LYS A 374 14.97 28.04 -54.87
C LYS A 374 14.38 27.37 -56.11
N ASP A 375 13.14 26.92 -56.02
CA ASP A 375 12.46 26.28 -57.15
C ASP A 375 12.17 27.27 -58.30
N MET A 376 11.85 28.53 -58.00
CA MET A 376 11.74 29.60 -58.97
C MET A 376 13.08 29.91 -59.66
N ILE A 377 14.17 30.04 -58.87
CA ILE A 377 15.53 30.27 -59.40
C ILE A 377 15.93 29.11 -60.33
N THR A 378 15.65 27.88 -59.90
CA THR A 378 15.96 26.69 -60.72
C THR A 378 15.16 26.61 -62.01
N LYS A 379 13.93 27.10 -62.01
CA LYS A 379 13.12 27.23 -63.22
C LYS A 379 13.61 28.35 -64.16
N MET A 380 14.04 29.45 -63.59
CA MET A 380 14.62 30.55 -64.39
C MET A 380 15.97 30.18 -65.01
N SER A 381 16.82 29.42 -64.31
CA SER A 381 18.13 28.94 -64.83
C SER A 381 18.03 27.83 -65.87
N LYS A 382 16.82 27.23 -66.07
CA LYS A 382 16.55 26.24 -67.14
C LYS A 382 15.86 26.84 -68.35
N ALA A 383 15.53 28.13 -68.34
CA ALA A 383 14.88 28.86 -69.39
C ALA A 383 15.83 29.78 -70.22
N GLU A 384 17.13 29.79 -69.83
CA GLU A 384 18.27 30.23 -70.65
C GLU A 384 18.97 29.04 -71.32
#